data_f1fa1a1431d0ade266db494e7b8cff2a
#
_entry.id   f1fa1a1431d0ade266db494e7b8cff2a
#
_cell.length_a   1.000
_cell.length_b   1.000
_cell.length_c   1.000
_cell.angle_alpha   90.00
_cell.angle_beta   90.00
_cell.angle_gamma   90.00
#
_symmetry.space_group_name_H-M   'P 1'
#
loop_
_entity.id
_entity.type
_entity.pdbx_description
1 polymer ?
#
loop_
_entity_poly.entity_id
_entity_poly.type
_entity_poly.pdbx_seq_one_letter_code
_entity_poly.pdbx_strand_id
1 'polypeptide(L)'
;MKYGAGIRRAALLAGIAASALAVGTTAQAADKYKIYLSMSYIGNDWQAEAANMIKAMAAHKSMADKVDLQVQVAGPNAQRQIQQINAMVQAGAQAIIVYPISPTALNQVVKNACDKGVKIFAYDAEITEPCAYNVHMDQEEAGRATAEWLVDKMGGKGNLVAITGVPGTSVDDQRTKAAKEVFAKHPDIKIVGEAVGMWSQAVARTELSKILGTRGWDEINGLWMQVGCYTAASMEDEAGIADDKKIPCAGEGSNGHRIQMLPAGTEVEGSNGTYRPMGYPSISYASPPYSGALALKLAVDVLDGKKVEKTTILPLPLVTNETVKLCKEGTWEEMKAGCNVFNPAIVSNPGWFASIFSEQTPEIGLSAALVGQPES
;
A
#
# COMPACT_ATOMS: atom_id res chain seq x y z
N MET A 1 32.64 98.96 -36.55
CA MET A 1 34.07 98.54 -36.67
C MET A 1 34.09 97.11 -36.30
N LYS A 2 34.23 96.24 -37.32
CA LYS A 2 35.44 95.47 -37.62
C LYS A 2 35.93 94.62 -36.42
N TYR A 3 36.03 93.29 -36.40
CA TYR A 3 36.49 92.13 -37.17
C TYR A 3 36.04 90.90 -36.41
N GLY A 4 35.86 89.75 -36.84
CA GLY A 4 36.26 88.96 -37.97
C GLY A 4 36.61 87.52 -37.55
N ALA A 5 35.95 86.58 -38.13
CA ALA A 5 36.27 85.24 -38.48
C ALA A 5 37.17 84.31 -37.63
N GLY A 6 36.77 83.10 -37.53
CA GLY A 6 37.63 81.99 -37.17
C GLY A 6 36.87 80.64 -37.00
N ILE A 7 36.47 80.03 -38.13
CA ILE A 7 35.89 78.71 -38.14
C ILE A 7 37.00 77.68 -37.95
N ARG A 8 36.95 76.85 -36.95
CA ARG A 8 37.63 75.53 -36.92
C ARG A 8 36.63 74.42 -36.70
N ARG A 9 36.43 73.61 -37.73
CA ARG A 9 35.71 72.35 -37.71
C ARG A 9 36.53 71.30 -36.93
N ALA A 10 36.01 70.77 -35.83
CA ALA A 10 36.46 69.56 -35.17
C ALA A 10 35.42 68.49 -35.43
N ALA A 11 35.87 67.44 -36.15
CA ALA A 11 35.05 66.24 -36.39
C ALA A 11 34.99 65.42 -35.12
N LEU A 12 33.79 65.23 -34.54
CA LEU A 12 33.54 64.28 -33.49
C LEU A 12 33.20 62.94 -34.15
N LEU A 13 34.06 61.95 -33.99
CA LEU A 13 33.82 60.54 -34.25
C LEU A 13 32.88 60.03 -33.12
N ALA A 14 31.64 59.78 -33.45
CA ALA A 14 30.68 59.09 -32.54
C ALA A 14 30.95 57.59 -32.60
N GLY A 15 31.59 57.05 -31.57
CA GLY A 15 31.74 55.64 -31.34
C GLY A 15 30.40 55.06 -30.82
N ILE A 16 29.71 54.27 -31.64
CA ILE A 16 28.54 53.48 -31.23
C ILE A 16 29.04 52.29 -30.44
N ALA A 17 28.97 52.36 -29.10
CA ALA A 17 29.14 51.21 -28.23
C ALA A 17 27.86 50.37 -28.31
N ALA A 18 27.87 49.26 -29.04
CA ALA A 18 26.82 48.28 -29.04
C ALA A 18 26.83 47.53 -27.68
N SER A 19 26.00 47.94 -26.72
CA SER A 19 25.75 47.21 -25.50
C SER A 19 24.91 45.96 -25.87
N ALA A 20 25.54 44.81 -25.97
CA ALA A 20 24.85 43.53 -26.05
C ALA A 20 24.10 43.28 -24.68
N LEU A 21 22.83 43.55 -24.65
CA LEU A 21 21.92 43.12 -23.56
C LEU A 21 21.87 41.58 -23.66
N ALA A 22 22.67 40.89 -22.83
CA ALA A 22 22.49 39.50 -22.54
C ALA A 22 21.15 39.36 -21.82
N VAL A 23 20.07 39.04 -22.55
CA VAL A 23 18.81 38.57 -21.98
C VAL A 23 19.12 37.23 -21.36
N GLY A 24 19.47 37.26 -20.09
CA GLY A 24 19.51 36.05 -19.27
C GLY A 24 18.08 35.50 -19.19
N THR A 25 17.77 34.48 -19.96
CA THR A 25 16.59 33.67 -19.74
C THR A 25 16.76 33.03 -18.36
N THR A 26 16.15 33.65 -17.33
CA THR A 26 15.92 32.96 -16.07
C THR A 26 15.07 31.74 -16.44
N ALA A 27 15.64 30.56 -16.37
CA ALA A 27 14.88 29.33 -16.44
C ALA A 27 13.86 29.42 -15.29
N GLN A 28 12.61 29.73 -15.61
CA GLN A 28 11.52 29.68 -14.67
C GLN A 28 11.38 28.19 -14.30
N ALA A 29 11.60 27.85 -13.04
CA ALA A 29 11.33 26.50 -12.56
C ALA A 29 9.89 26.16 -12.98
N ALA A 30 9.74 25.07 -13.70
CA ALA A 30 8.38 24.62 -14.08
C ALA A 30 7.56 24.44 -12.82
N ASP A 31 6.29 24.91 -12.84
CA ASP A 31 5.39 24.70 -11.73
C ASP A 31 5.23 23.20 -11.45
N LYS A 32 5.33 22.83 -10.18
CA LYS A 32 5.15 21.44 -9.76
C LYS A 32 3.73 20.96 -10.05
N TYR A 33 3.60 19.70 -10.41
CA TYR A 33 2.30 19.06 -10.52
C TYR A 33 1.60 19.03 -9.17
N LYS A 34 0.41 19.62 -9.09
CA LYS A 34 -0.42 19.55 -7.90
C LYS A 34 -1.13 18.19 -7.84
N ILE A 35 -0.64 17.33 -6.99
CA ILE A 35 -1.15 15.97 -6.84
C ILE A 35 -1.74 15.78 -5.45
N TYR A 36 -2.88 15.13 -5.37
CA TYR A 36 -3.54 14.81 -4.10
C TYR A 36 -3.48 13.30 -3.83
N LEU A 37 -3.30 12.95 -2.56
CA LEU A 37 -3.56 11.63 -2.02
C LEU A 37 -4.90 11.67 -1.29
N SER A 38 -5.89 10.93 -1.78
CA SER A 38 -7.21 10.77 -1.19
C SER A 38 -7.33 9.40 -0.52
N MET A 39 -7.43 9.37 0.80
CA MET A 39 -7.52 8.13 1.57
C MET A 39 -8.91 7.98 2.18
N SER A 40 -9.54 6.83 1.93
CA SER A 40 -10.84 6.50 2.53
C SER A 40 -10.72 5.94 3.94
N TYR A 41 -9.54 5.42 4.32
CA TYR A 41 -9.32 4.77 5.60
C TYR A 41 -7.84 4.90 6.02
N ILE A 42 -7.56 5.05 7.30
CA ILE A 42 -6.21 5.10 7.89
C ILE A 42 -6.13 4.33 9.22
N GLY A 43 -7.02 3.38 9.44
CA GLY A 43 -7.19 2.73 10.74
C GLY A 43 -6.26 1.54 11.01
N ASN A 44 -5.31 1.24 10.13
CA ASN A 44 -4.37 0.13 10.28
C ASN A 44 -2.94 0.48 9.84
N ASP A 45 -1.99 -0.39 10.18
CA ASP A 45 -0.56 -0.21 9.88
C ASP A 45 -0.30 -0.17 8.37
N TRP A 46 -0.97 -1.00 7.57
CA TRP A 46 -0.81 -1.04 6.11
C TRP A 46 -1.09 0.33 5.46
N GLN A 47 -2.17 1.00 5.89
CA GLN A 47 -2.52 2.32 5.35
C GLN A 47 -1.49 3.38 5.75
N ALA A 48 -0.91 3.28 6.95
CA ALA A 48 0.17 4.16 7.40
C ALA A 48 1.43 3.95 6.55
N GLU A 49 1.81 2.70 6.30
CA GLU A 49 2.93 2.34 5.42
C GLU A 49 2.72 2.84 4.00
N ALA A 50 1.58 2.56 3.39
CA ALA A 50 1.27 3.01 2.03
C ALA A 50 1.34 4.54 1.90
N ALA A 51 0.77 5.28 2.87
CA ALA A 51 0.86 6.73 2.91
C ALA A 51 2.29 7.24 3.08
N ASN A 52 3.09 6.58 3.91
CA ASN A 52 4.51 6.90 4.10
C ASN A 52 5.29 6.69 2.80
N MET A 53 5.11 5.55 2.12
CA MET A 53 5.80 5.26 0.86
C MET A 53 5.42 6.25 -0.24
N ILE A 54 4.16 6.68 -0.33
CA ILE A 54 3.71 7.72 -1.27
C ILE A 54 4.40 9.06 -0.99
N LYS A 55 4.47 9.47 0.29
CA LYS A 55 5.16 10.70 0.72
C LYS A 55 6.66 10.63 0.44
N ALA A 56 7.29 9.50 0.75
CA ALA A 56 8.71 9.27 0.46
C ALA A 56 9.00 9.35 -1.05
N MET A 57 8.16 8.73 -1.89
CA MET A 57 8.29 8.83 -3.35
C MET A 57 8.18 10.28 -3.82
N ALA A 58 7.21 11.04 -3.32
CA ALA A 58 7.05 12.45 -3.68
C ALA A 58 8.26 13.31 -3.24
N ALA A 59 8.88 12.98 -2.11
CA ALA A 59 10.04 13.67 -1.56
C ALA A 59 11.38 13.21 -2.16
N HIS A 60 11.41 12.08 -2.87
CA HIS A 60 12.64 11.57 -3.50
C HIS A 60 13.14 12.53 -4.58
N LYS A 61 14.46 12.67 -4.71
CA LYS A 61 15.14 13.61 -5.65
C LYS A 61 14.65 13.53 -7.11
N SER A 62 14.13 12.39 -7.56
CA SER A 62 13.58 12.24 -8.91
C SER A 62 12.18 12.86 -9.07
N MET A 63 11.47 13.15 -7.95
CA MET A 63 10.10 13.64 -7.92
C MET A 63 9.95 14.99 -7.21
N ALA A 64 10.84 15.32 -6.27
CA ALA A 64 10.71 16.48 -5.39
C ALA A 64 10.56 17.82 -6.12
N ASP A 65 11.21 17.97 -7.28
CA ASP A 65 11.10 19.20 -8.10
C ASP A 65 9.87 19.18 -9.02
N LYS A 66 9.18 18.04 -9.16
CA LYS A 66 8.02 17.86 -10.04
C LYS A 66 6.68 17.81 -9.30
N VAL A 67 6.67 17.39 -8.03
CA VAL A 67 5.45 17.05 -7.29
C VAL A 67 5.23 17.98 -6.11
N ASP A 68 4.02 18.54 -6.02
CA ASP A 68 3.43 19.14 -4.82
C ASP A 68 2.32 18.19 -4.34
N LEU A 69 2.64 17.35 -3.33
CA LEU A 69 1.73 16.35 -2.79
C LEU A 69 0.95 16.86 -1.60
N GLN A 70 -0.38 16.80 -1.69
CA GLN A 70 -1.29 17.14 -0.59
C GLN A 70 -2.11 15.90 -0.19
N VAL A 71 -2.33 15.70 1.11
CA VAL A 71 -3.01 14.51 1.64
C VAL A 71 -4.35 14.88 2.26
N GLN A 72 -5.40 14.15 1.92
CA GLN A 72 -6.72 14.26 2.54
C GLN A 72 -7.27 12.90 2.91
N VAL A 73 -7.89 12.81 4.09
CA VAL A 73 -8.49 11.59 4.61
C VAL A 73 -10.00 11.77 4.76
N ALA A 74 -10.76 10.93 4.08
CA ALA A 74 -12.23 10.94 4.13
C ALA A 74 -12.78 10.13 5.31
N GLY A 75 -12.04 9.14 5.79
CA GLY A 75 -12.60 8.09 6.61
C GLY A 75 -13.47 7.12 5.79
N PRO A 76 -14.10 6.12 6.40
CA PRO A 76 -14.91 5.12 5.71
C PRO A 76 -16.28 5.69 5.30
N ASN A 77 -16.29 6.77 4.53
CA ASN A 77 -17.48 7.51 4.13
C ASN A 77 -17.37 7.97 2.66
N ALA A 78 -18.12 7.32 1.77
CA ALA A 78 -18.10 7.61 0.35
C ALA A 78 -18.53 9.05 0.02
N GLN A 79 -19.54 9.59 0.69
CA GLN A 79 -20.00 10.96 0.44
C GLN A 79 -18.93 11.99 0.78
N ARG A 80 -18.21 11.78 1.88
CA ARG A 80 -17.09 12.66 2.26
C ARG A 80 -15.95 12.55 1.26
N GLN A 81 -15.62 11.36 0.76
CA GLN A 81 -14.60 11.18 -0.25
C GLN A 81 -14.99 11.85 -1.57
N ILE A 82 -16.25 11.75 -2.00
CA ILE A 82 -16.80 12.46 -3.16
C ILE A 82 -16.64 13.97 -3.01
N GLN A 83 -17.02 14.53 -1.85
CA GLN A 83 -16.88 15.97 -1.59
C GLN A 83 -15.44 16.42 -1.63
N GLN A 84 -14.51 15.65 -1.05
CA GLN A 84 -13.08 15.94 -1.08
C GLN A 84 -12.50 15.89 -2.48
N ILE A 85 -12.84 14.86 -3.28
CA ILE A 85 -12.39 14.78 -4.69
C ILE A 85 -12.88 16.00 -5.49
N ASN A 86 -14.14 16.41 -5.33
CA ASN A 86 -14.64 17.64 -5.96
C ASN A 86 -13.83 18.89 -5.54
N ALA A 87 -13.51 19.01 -4.25
CA ALA A 87 -12.71 20.12 -3.73
C ALA A 87 -11.28 20.11 -4.29
N MET A 88 -10.64 18.94 -4.40
CA MET A 88 -9.31 18.78 -5.01
C MET A 88 -9.31 19.24 -6.48
N VAL A 89 -10.33 18.83 -7.23
CA VAL A 89 -10.50 19.24 -8.64
C VAL A 89 -10.68 20.77 -8.75
N GLN A 90 -11.50 21.37 -7.88
CA GLN A 90 -11.67 22.82 -7.84
C GLN A 90 -10.40 23.56 -7.44
N ALA A 91 -9.57 22.97 -6.58
CA ALA A 91 -8.28 23.51 -6.17
C ALA A 91 -7.18 23.34 -7.24
N GLY A 92 -7.50 22.78 -8.41
CA GLY A 92 -6.58 22.63 -9.53
C GLY A 92 -5.70 21.40 -9.47
N ALA A 93 -6.19 20.30 -8.89
CA ALA A 93 -5.51 19.02 -8.95
C ALA A 93 -5.23 18.63 -10.41
N GLN A 94 -4.01 18.17 -10.70
CA GLN A 94 -3.64 17.60 -12.00
C GLN A 94 -3.70 16.06 -11.97
N ALA A 95 -3.44 15.48 -10.79
CA ALA A 95 -3.71 14.07 -10.53
C ALA A 95 -4.22 13.85 -9.10
N ILE A 96 -4.97 12.76 -8.91
CA ILE A 96 -5.40 12.29 -7.59
C ILE A 96 -5.06 10.81 -7.48
N ILE A 97 -4.22 10.50 -6.50
CA ILE A 97 -3.92 9.12 -6.07
C ILE A 97 -4.99 8.78 -5.03
N VAL A 98 -5.74 7.71 -5.24
CA VAL A 98 -6.92 7.44 -4.41
C VAL A 98 -6.94 6.00 -3.89
N TYR A 99 -7.15 5.83 -2.59
CA TYR A 99 -7.62 4.59 -2.00
C TYR A 99 -9.14 4.68 -1.87
N PRO A 100 -9.91 4.06 -2.79
CA PRO A 100 -11.36 4.25 -2.82
C PRO A 100 -12.08 3.40 -1.76
N ILE A 101 -13.08 3.99 -1.12
CA ILE A 101 -13.95 3.24 -0.18
C ILE A 101 -14.91 2.28 -0.90
N SER A 102 -15.17 2.51 -2.17
CA SER A 102 -16.07 1.69 -2.97
C SER A 102 -15.65 1.72 -4.44
N PRO A 103 -15.70 0.60 -5.15
CA PRO A 103 -15.32 0.54 -6.56
C PRO A 103 -16.26 1.31 -7.48
N THR A 104 -17.51 1.57 -7.07
CA THR A 104 -18.56 2.16 -7.91
C THR A 104 -19.11 3.48 -7.41
N ALA A 105 -19.16 3.69 -6.07
CA ALA A 105 -19.74 4.90 -5.49
C ALA A 105 -19.04 6.20 -5.92
N LEU A 106 -17.76 6.11 -6.30
CA LEU A 106 -16.96 7.25 -6.75
C LEU A 106 -17.01 7.49 -8.25
N ASN A 107 -17.65 6.60 -9.06
CA ASN A 107 -17.56 6.65 -10.51
C ASN A 107 -17.98 8.01 -11.09
N GLN A 108 -19.09 8.59 -10.61
CA GLN A 108 -19.57 9.88 -11.15
C GLN A 108 -18.60 11.04 -10.87
N VAL A 109 -18.03 11.12 -9.65
CA VAL A 109 -17.06 12.18 -9.32
C VAL A 109 -15.73 11.97 -10.03
N VAL A 110 -15.31 10.71 -10.23
CA VAL A 110 -14.11 10.34 -10.99
C VAL A 110 -14.29 10.72 -12.46
N LYS A 111 -15.44 10.38 -13.07
CA LYS A 111 -15.74 10.80 -14.43
C LYS A 111 -15.67 12.32 -14.59
N ASN A 112 -16.31 13.05 -13.68
CA ASN A 112 -16.32 14.53 -13.71
C ASN A 112 -14.88 15.10 -13.55
N ALA A 113 -14.02 14.47 -12.78
CA ALA A 113 -12.61 14.85 -12.64
C ALA A 113 -11.84 14.59 -13.95
N CYS A 114 -12.02 13.42 -14.56
CA CYS A 114 -11.40 13.05 -15.83
C CYS A 114 -11.83 13.99 -16.96
N ASP A 115 -13.13 14.34 -17.05
CA ASP A 115 -13.66 15.27 -18.05
C ASP A 115 -13.02 16.68 -17.96
N LYS A 116 -12.47 17.03 -16.77
CA LYS A 116 -11.69 18.25 -16.54
C LYS A 116 -10.17 18.05 -16.72
N GLY A 117 -9.74 16.88 -17.18
CA GLY A 117 -8.35 16.56 -17.46
C GLY A 117 -7.55 16.02 -16.27
N VAL A 118 -8.15 15.90 -15.08
CA VAL A 118 -7.49 15.37 -13.88
C VAL A 118 -7.24 13.87 -14.06
N LYS A 119 -6.02 13.40 -13.75
CA LYS A 119 -5.66 11.98 -13.83
C LYS A 119 -5.99 11.29 -12.50
N ILE A 120 -6.75 10.23 -12.56
CA ILE A 120 -7.16 9.47 -11.37
C ILE A 120 -6.45 8.13 -11.36
N PHE A 121 -5.73 7.86 -10.27
CA PHE A 121 -5.00 6.61 -10.04
C PHE A 121 -5.47 5.98 -8.74
N ALA A 122 -6.23 4.90 -8.84
CA ALA A 122 -6.59 4.07 -7.70
C ALA A 122 -5.44 3.11 -7.37
N TYR A 123 -5.21 2.86 -6.08
CA TYR A 123 -4.20 1.89 -5.63
C TYR A 123 -4.83 0.90 -4.65
N ASP A 124 -4.36 -0.36 -4.72
CA ASP A 124 -4.81 -1.54 -3.97
C ASP A 124 -6.30 -1.86 -4.19
N ALA A 125 -7.21 -0.95 -3.90
CA ALA A 125 -8.63 -1.05 -4.21
C ALA A 125 -8.93 -0.40 -5.57
N GLU A 126 -9.94 -0.92 -6.27
CA GLU A 126 -10.28 -0.55 -7.65
C GLU A 126 -11.36 0.53 -7.74
N ILE A 127 -11.29 1.29 -8.84
CA ILE A 127 -12.38 2.14 -9.34
C ILE A 127 -12.82 1.60 -10.70
N THR A 128 -14.12 1.38 -10.89
CA THR A 128 -14.68 0.81 -12.13
C THR A 128 -14.95 1.85 -13.22
N GLU A 129 -14.79 3.15 -12.95
CA GLU A 129 -14.89 4.20 -13.98
C GLU A 129 -13.73 4.05 -14.99
N PRO A 130 -14.01 3.85 -16.30
CA PRO A 130 -12.97 3.51 -17.30
C PRO A 130 -11.88 4.56 -17.48
N CYS A 131 -12.10 5.80 -17.08
CA CYS A 131 -11.08 6.84 -17.18
C CYS A 131 -9.99 6.70 -16.11
N ALA A 132 -10.27 6.04 -14.99
CA ALA A 132 -9.30 5.80 -13.93
C ALA A 132 -8.20 4.81 -14.34
N TYR A 133 -7.04 4.94 -13.70
CA TYR A 133 -5.98 3.95 -13.72
C TYR A 133 -6.03 3.17 -12.41
N ASN A 134 -5.79 1.87 -12.44
CA ASN A 134 -5.81 0.99 -11.28
C ASN A 134 -4.45 0.31 -11.10
N VAL A 135 -3.90 0.33 -9.90
CA VAL A 135 -2.62 -0.30 -9.52
C VAL A 135 -2.88 -1.22 -8.33
N HIS A 136 -3.06 -2.49 -8.57
CA HIS A 136 -3.45 -3.46 -7.55
C HIS A 136 -2.91 -4.86 -7.86
N MET A 137 -2.94 -5.76 -6.89
CA MET A 137 -2.73 -7.19 -7.13
C MET A 137 -4.07 -7.88 -7.44
N ASP A 138 -4.02 -9.14 -7.88
CA ASP A 138 -5.22 -9.96 -8.04
C ASP A 138 -5.79 -10.37 -6.66
N GLN A 139 -6.85 -9.67 -6.25
CA GLN A 139 -7.48 -9.89 -4.94
C GLN A 139 -8.32 -11.18 -4.91
N GLU A 140 -8.91 -11.59 -6.03
CA GLU A 140 -9.61 -12.88 -6.11
C GLU A 140 -8.63 -14.04 -5.97
N GLU A 141 -7.46 -13.96 -6.61
CA GLU A 141 -6.42 -14.98 -6.48
C GLU A 141 -5.86 -15.05 -5.05
N ALA A 142 -5.71 -13.92 -4.36
CA ALA A 142 -5.30 -13.90 -2.95
C ALA A 142 -6.31 -14.65 -2.06
N GLY A 143 -7.61 -14.41 -2.26
CA GLY A 143 -8.66 -15.13 -1.56
C GLY A 143 -8.70 -16.62 -1.88
N ARG A 144 -8.59 -16.95 -3.17
CA ARG A 144 -8.58 -18.34 -3.67
C ARG A 144 -7.42 -19.14 -3.13
N ALA A 145 -6.19 -18.66 -3.35
CA ALA A 145 -4.97 -19.41 -3.00
C ALA A 145 -4.87 -19.67 -1.49
N THR A 146 -5.24 -18.69 -0.66
CA THR A 146 -5.26 -18.87 0.80
C THR A 146 -6.33 -19.84 1.25
N ALA A 147 -7.49 -19.83 0.63
CA ALA A 147 -8.57 -20.78 0.95
C ALA A 147 -8.21 -22.20 0.50
N GLU A 148 -7.65 -22.40 -0.69
CA GLU A 148 -7.21 -23.71 -1.19
C GLU A 148 -6.13 -24.32 -0.30
N TRP A 149 -5.12 -23.52 0.09
CA TRP A 149 -4.09 -23.97 1.04
C TRP A 149 -4.71 -24.40 2.37
N LEU A 150 -5.67 -23.63 2.89
CA LEU A 150 -6.30 -23.94 4.17
C LEU A 150 -7.15 -25.21 4.08
N VAL A 151 -7.89 -25.40 2.98
CA VAL A 151 -8.62 -26.65 2.69
C VAL A 151 -7.69 -27.86 2.72
N ASP A 152 -6.52 -27.75 2.06
CA ASP A 152 -5.51 -28.81 2.04
C ASP A 152 -5.01 -29.12 3.47
N LYS A 153 -4.64 -28.10 4.24
CA LYS A 153 -4.16 -28.24 5.63
C LYS A 153 -5.22 -28.85 6.56
N MET A 154 -6.50 -28.54 6.34
CA MET A 154 -7.62 -29.13 7.09
C MET A 154 -7.98 -30.56 6.61
N GLY A 155 -7.38 -31.05 5.53
CA GLY A 155 -7.74 -32.34 4.93
C GLY A 155 -9.16 -32.36 4.35
N GLY A 156 -9.64 -31.21 3.88
CA GLY A 156 -10.93 -31.03 3.21
C GLY A 156 -12.16 -31.09 4.12
N LYS A 157 -12.00 -31.05 5.45
CA LYS A 157 -13.09 -31.15 6.44
C LYS A 157 -12.80 -30.42 7.74
N GLY A 158 -13.85 -30.16 8.51
CA GLY A 158 -13.74 -29.57 9.86
C GLY A 158 -14.37 -28.17 9.95
N ASN A 159 -14.16 -27.54 11.08
CA ASN A 159 -14.76 -26.27 11.43
C ASN A 159 -13.80 -25.10 11.12
N LEU A 160 -14.27 -24.16 10.34
CA LEU A 160 -13.56 -22.97 9.90
C LEU A 160 -14.12 -21.71 10.57
N VAL A 161 -13.26 -20.82 11.02
CA VAL A 161 -13.61 -19.43 11.38
C VAL A 161 -13.10 -18.49 10.28
N ALA A 162 -13.96 -17.57 9.83
CA ALA A 162 -13.63 -16.58 8.81
C ALA A 162 -13.71 -15.15 9.39
N ILE A 163 -12.63 -14.37 9.25
CA ILE A 163 -12.59 -12.96 9.62
C ILE A 163 -12.29 -12.13 8.37
N THR A 164 -13.26 -11.31 7.95
CA THR A 164 -13.19 -10.53 6.71
C THR A 164 -12.59 -9.14 6.92
N GLY A 165 -12.49 -8.33 5.85
CA GLY A 165 -11.91 -7.00 5.88
C GLY A 165 -12.92 -5.88 6.11
N VAL A 166 -12.82 -4.81 5.30
CA VAL A 166 -13.74 -3.65 5.30
C VAL A 166 -14.81 -3.86 4.23
N PRO A 167 -16.05 -4.13 4.61
CA PRO A 167 -17.12 -4.46 3.68
C PRO A 167 -17.40 -3.34 2.66
N GLY A 168 -17.67 -3.74 1.42
CA GLY A 168 -18.01 -2.83 0.31
C GLY A 168 -16.81 -2.23 -0.41
N THR A 169 -15.58 -2.55 0.02
CA THR A 169 -14.38 -2.31 -0.76
C THR A 169 -14.18 -3.45 -1.76
N SER A 170 -13.59 -3.16 -2.95
CA SER A 170 -13.27 -4.22 -3.92
C SER A 170 -12.33 -5.28 -3.33
N VAL A 171 -11.41 -4.87 -2.47
CA VAL A 171 -10.43 -5.76 -1.81
C VAL A 171 -11.13 -6.81 -0.95
N ASP A 172 -12.02 -6.38 -0.03
CA ASP A 172 -12.74 -7.32 0.84
C ASP A 172 -13.69 -8.21 0.06
N ASP A 173 -14.48 -7.60 -0.84
CA ASP A 173 -15.52 -8.32 -1.60
C ASP A 173 -14.91 -9.41 -2.50
N GLN A 174 -13.82 -9.11 -3.22
CA GLN A 174 -13.15 -10.04 -4.12
C GLN A 174 -12.49 -11.20 -3.35
N ARG A 175 -11.73 -10.90 -2.30
CA ARG A 175 -11.08 -11.91 -1.44
C ARG A 175 -12.11 -12.84 -0.80
N THR A 176 -13.13 -12.26 -0.18
CA THR A 176 -14.18 -13.01 0.54
C THR A 176 -14.99 -13.89 -0.41
N LYS A 177 -15.38 -13.35 -1.58
CA LYS A 177 -16.10 -14.11 -2.61
C LYS A 177 -15.29 -15.32 -3.08
N ALA A 178 -14.04 -15.10 -3.48
CA ALA A 178 -13.18 -16.17 -4.01
C ALA A 178 -12.89 -17.26 -2.96
N ALA A 179 -12.63 -16.87 -1.71
CA ALA A 179 -12.44 -17.84 -0.63
C ALA A 179 -13.72 -18.67 -0.34
N LYS A 180 -14.88 -18.02 -0.28
CA LYS A 180 -16.18 -18.72 -0.09
C LYS A 180 -16.51 -19.67 -1.24
N GLU A 181 -16.15 -19.33 -2.47
CA GLU A 181 -16.31 -20.22 -3.63
C GLU A 181 -15.44 -21.47 -3.51
N VAL A 182 -14.24 -21.37 -2.93
CA VAL A 182 -13.39 -22.52 -2.63
C VAL A 182 -14.03 -23.37 -1.53
N PHE A 183 -14.38 -22.81 -0.38
CA PHE A 183 -14.98 -23.55 0.73
C PHE A 183 -16.28 -24.24 0.34
N ALA A 184 -17.11 -23.61 -0.52
CA ALA A 184 -18.36 -24.20 -1.01
C ALA A 184 -18.17 -25.50 -1.80
N LYS A 185 -17.01 -25.74 -2.38
CA LYS A 185 -16.67 -26.99 -3.07
C LYS A 185 -16.32 -28.15 -2.10
N HIS A 186 -16.15 -27.85 -0.81
CA HIS A 186 -15.78 -28.79 0.24
C HIS A 186 -16.88 -28.86 1.32
N PRO A 187 -17.97 -29.62 1.08
CA PRO A 187 -19.16 -29.60 1.95
C PRO A 187 -18.91 -30.09 3.38
N ASP A 188 -17.78 -30.77 3.63
CA ASP A 188 -17.38 -31.21 4.96
C ASP A 188 -16.62 -30.11 5.75
N ILE A 189 -16.28 -28.99 5.13
CA ILE A 189 -15.83 -27.78 5.80
C ILE A 189 -17.04 -26.94 6.18
N LYS A 190 -17.15 -26.58 7.47
CA LYS A 190 -18.23 -25.78 8.01
C LYS A 190 -17.70 -24.44 8.50
N ILE A 191 -18.16 -23.35 7.95
CA ILE A 191 -17.90 -22.01 8.51
C ILE A 191 -18.78 -21.89 9.77
N VAL A 192 -18.16 -22.04 10.94
CA VAL A 192 -18.85 -22.05 12.24
C VAL A 192 -18.81 -20.69 12.95
N GLY A 193 -18.00 -19.78 12.46
CA GLY A 193 -17.94 -18.38 12.91
C GLY A 193 -17.53 -17.48 11.75
N GLU A 194 -18.23 -16.37 11.58
CA GLU A 194 -17.88 -15.34 10.60
C GLU A 194 -18.02 -13.96 11.24
N ALA A 195 -17.00 -13.09 11.05
CA ALA A 195 -17.03 -11.74 11.60
C ALA A 195 -16.23 -10.77 10.71
N VAL A 196 -16.47 -9.47 10.92
CA VAL A 196 -15.77 -8.38 10.20
C VAL A 196 -14.61 -7.91 11.06
N GLY A 197 -13.38 -8.12 10.58
CA GLY A 197 -12.14 -7.74 11.27
C GLY A 197 -11.61 -6.36 10.94
N MET A 198 -12.18 -5.67 9.94
CA MET A 198 -11.80 -4.30 9.54
C MET A 198 -10.32 -4.14 9.19
N TRP A 199 -9.63 -5.22 8.81
CA TRP A 199 -8.18 -5.30 8.62
C TRP A 199 -7.38 -4.79 9.83
N SER A 200 -7.92 -4.95 11.02
CA SER A 200 -7.34 -4.50 12.28
C SER A 200 -7.05 -5.69 13.20
N GLN A 201 -5.81 -5.82 13.67
CA GLN A 201 -5.41 -6.85 14.63
C GLN A 201 -6.25 -6.79 15.91
N ALA A 202 -6.55 -5.58 16.39
CA ALA A 202 -7.35 -5.39 17.62
C ALA A 202 -8.81 -5.79 17.42
N VAL A 203 -9.41 -5.44 16.26
CA VAL A 203 -10.79 -5.85 15.94
C VAL A 203 -10.85 -7.35 15.72
N ALA A 204 -9.91 -7.93 14.97
CA ALA A 204 -9.81 -9.37 14.74
C ALA A 204 -9.72 -10.13 16.07
N ARG A 205 -8.91 -9.64 17.04
CA ARG A 205 -8.83 -10.22 18.40
C ARG A 205 -10.18 -10.19 19.10
N THR A 206 -10.86 -9.05 19.06
CA THR A 206 -12.17 -8.88 19.70
C THR A 206 -13.21 -9.83 19.11
N GLU A 207 -13.27 -9.92 17.79
CA GLU A 207 -14.24 -10.77 17.09
C GLU A 207 -13.94 -12.27 17.30
N LEU A 208 -12.66 -12.65 17.21
CA LEU A 208 -12.24 -14.03 17.48
C LEU A 208 -12.53 -14.41 18.95
N SER A 209 -12.30 -13.51 19.91
CA SER A 209 -12.64 -13.73 21.33
C SER A 209 -14.14 -13.99 21.55
N LYS A 210 -15.02 -13.28 20.82
CA LYS A 210 -16.49 -13.52 20.88
C LYS A 210 -16.85 -14.91 20.36
N ILE A 211 -16.23 -15.33 19.26
CA ILE A 211 -16.44 -16.67 18.69
C ILE A 211 -15.96 -17.73 19.69
N LEU A 212 -14.77 -17.54 20.26
CA LEU A 212 -14.19 -18.44 21.28
C LEU A 212 -14.99 -18.47 22.59
N GLY A 213 -15.77 -17.45 22.91
CA GLY A 213 -16.69 -17.43 24.03
C GLY A 213 -17.87 -18.41 23.87
N THR A 214 -18.13 -18.88 22.66
CA THR A 214 -19.20 -19.84 22.34
C THR A 214 -18.67 -21.20 21.88
N ARG A 215 -17.38 -21.28 21.49
CA ARG A 215 -16.69 -22.47 21.00
C ARG A 215 -15.26 -22.48 21.54
N GLY A 216 -14.79 -23.63 22.00
CA GLY A 216 -13.38 -23.79 22.38
C GLY A 216 -12.45 -23.85 21.16
N TRP A 217 -11.17 -23.64 21.37
CA TRP A 217 -10.15 -23.87 20.35
C TRP A 217 -10.17 -25.29 19.77
N ASP A 218 -10.52 -26.28 20.58
CA ASP A 218 -10.65 -27.69 20.23
C ASP A 218 -11.77 -27.99 19.22
N GLU A 219 -12.72 -27.07 19.06
CA GLU A 219 -13.78 -27.15 18.07
C GLU A 219 -13.42 -26.50 16.72
N ILE A 220 -12.26 -25.83 16.61
CA ILE A 220 -11.83 -25.08 15.41
C ILE A 220 -10.67 -25.82 14.73
N ASN A 221 -10.74 -26.01 13.42
CA ASN A 221 -9.73 -26.72 12.64
C ASN A 221 -8.97 -25.83 11.66
N GLY A 222 -9.46 -24.62 11.39
CA GLY A 222 -8.81 -23.68 10.49
C GLY A 222 -9.31 -22.26 10.67
N LEU A 223 -8.45 -21.30 10.37
CA LEU A 223 -8.73 -19.85 10.42
C LEU A 223 -8.43 -19.25 9.06
N TRP A 224 -9.42 -18.63 8.45
CA TRP A 224 -9.23 -17.78 7.28
C TRP A 224 -9.46 -16.32 7.68
N MET A 225 -8.39 -15.52 7.70
CA MET A 225 -8.44 -14.17 8.26
C MET A 225 -7.77 -13.20 7.30
N GLN A 226 -8.51 -12.29 6.71
CA GLN A 226 -7.90 -11.28 5.83
C GLN A 226 -6.79 -10.50 6.54
N VAL A 227 -6.97 -10.17 7.83
CA VAL A 227 -5.91 -9.77 8.77
C VAL A 227 -6.26 -10.36 10.13
N GLY A 228 -5.26 -10.92 10.85
CA GLY A 228 -5.50 -11.45 12.19
C GLY A 228 -4.75 -12.73 12.54
N CYS A 229 -4.07 -13.39 11.59
CA CYS A 229 -3.31 -14.60 11.91
C CYS A 229 -2.22 -14.38 12.96
N TYR A 230 -1.56 -13.20 12.96
CA TYR A 230 -0.66 -12.81 14.05
C TYR A 230 -1.36 -12.85 15.42
N THR A 231 -2.54 -12.26 15.46
CA THR A 231 -3.36 -12.19 16.68
C THR A 231 -3.84 -13.58 17.10
N ALA A 232 -4.30 -14.40 16.16
CA ALA A 232 -4.75 -15.75 16.43
C ALA A 232 -3.63 -16.61 17.03
N ALA A 233 -2.45 -16.63 16.43
CA ALA A 233 -1.28 -17.35 16.96
C ALA A 233 -0.91 -16.88 18.37
N SER A 234 -1.00 -15.58 18.64
CA SER A 234 -0.75 -15.02 19.98
C SER A 234 -1.81 -15.46 20.99
N MET A 235 -3.09 -15.52 20.58
CA MET A 235 -4.18 -15.98 21.47
C MET A 235 -4.10 -17.48 21.75
N GLU A 236 -3.67 -18.28 20.77
CA GLU A 236 -3.41 -19.72 20.99
C GLU A 236 -2.23 -19.94 21.97
N ASP A 237 -1.17 -19.11 21.86
CA ASP A 237 -0.03 -19.15 22.78
C ASP A 237 -0.45 -18.78 24.20
N GLU A 238 -1.24 -17.72 24.37
CA GLU A 238 -1.85 -17.29 25.65
C GLU A 238 -2.75 -18.36 26.25
N ALA A 239 -3.43 -19.16 25.41
CA ALA A 239 -4.26 -20.29 25.84
C ALA A 239 -3.44 -21.55 26.20
N GLY A 240 -2.09 -21.50 26.07
CA GLY A 240 -1.20 -22.60 26.37
C GLY A 240 -1.20 -23.72 25.32
N ILE A 241 -1.64 -23.43 24.10
CA ILE A 241 -1.62 -24.40 22.99
C ILE A 241 -0.17 -24.53 22.51
N ALA A 242 0.36 -25.76 22.57
CA ALA A 242 1.73 -26.06 22.13
C ALA A 242 1.93 -25.72 20.64
N ASP A 243 3.16 -25.31 20.26
CA ASP A 243 3.46 -24.84 18.92
C ASP A 243 3.10 -25.86 17.82
N ASP A 244 3.30 -27.15 18.09
CA ASP A 244 2.95 -28.26 17.18
C ASP A 244 1.45 -28.60 17.12
N LYS A 245 0.62 -27.92 17.91
CA LYS A 245 -0.84 -28.12 18.01
C LYS A 245 -1.62 -26.90 17.57
N LYS A 246 -0.95 -25.83 17.16
CA LYS A 246 -1.61 -24.62 16.72
C LYS A 246 -2.45 -24.83 15.45
N ILE A 247 -3.56 -24.13 15.37
CA ILE A 247 -4.53 -24.22 14.29
C ILE A 247 -3.99 -23.51 13.05
N PRO A 248 -4.05 -24.09 11.85
CA PRO A 248 -3.59 -23.43 10.63
C PRO A 248 -4.39 -22.16 10.35
N CYS A 249 -3.67 -21.09 9.98
CA CYS A 249 -4.26 -19.80 9.62
C CYS A 249 -3.79 -19.34 8.25
N ALA A 250 -4.72 -18.86 7.43
CA ALA A 250 -4.44 -18.36 6.09
C ALA A 250 -4.97 -16.94 5.92
N GLY A 251 -4.12 -16.02 5.41
CA GLY A 251 -4.55 -14.65 5.19
C GLY A 251 -3.44 -13.66 4.88
N GLU A 252 -3.71 -12.38 5.07
CA GLU A 252 -2.73 -11.32 4.84
C GLU A 252 -1.74 -11.24 6.00
N GLY A 253 -0.45 -11.33 5.67
CA GLY A 253 0.63 -11.47 6.65
C GLY A 253 1.29 -10.16 7.01
N SER A 254 1.15 -9.76 8.28
CA SER A 254 2.03 -8.75 8.87
C SER A 254 3.42 -9.32 9.21
N ASN A 255 4.36 -8.44 9.56
CA ASN A 255 5.70 -8.84 9.97
C ASN A 255 5.66 -9.79 11.18
N GLY A 256 4.82 -9.48 12.18
CA GLY A 256 4.62 -10.34 13.34
C GLY A 256 4.11 -11.72 13.00
N HIS A 257 3.15 -11.82 12.08
CA HIS A 257 2.65 -13.09 11.58
C HIS A 257 3.78 -13.91 10.93
N ARG A 258 4.58 -13.30 10.07
CA ARG A 258 5.68 -14.00 9.39
C ARG A 258 6.83 -14.36 10.32
N ILE A 259 7.09 -13.58 11.38
CA ILE A 259 8.01 -14.00 12.47
C ILE A 259 7.50 -15.29 13.13
N GLN A 260 6.21 -15.36 13.44
CA GLN A 260 5.62 -16.56 14.06
C GLN A 260 5.69 -17.79 13.14
N MET A 261 5.70 -17.60 11.81
CA MET A 261 5.85 -18.68 10.82
C MET A 261 7.27 -19.25 10.76
N LEU A 262 8.30 -18.52 11.18
CA LEU A 262 9.68 -19.03 11.21
C LEU A 262 9.76 -20.30 12.09
N PRO A 263 10.67 -21.23 11.78
CA PRO A 263 10.81 -22.46 12.55
C PRO A 263 10.98 -22.18 14.05
N ALA A 264 10.31 -22.96 14.89
CA ALA A 264 10.44 -22.86 16.34
C ALA A 264 11.91 -23.00 16.75
N GLY A 265 12.35 -22.16 17.69
CA GLY A 265 13.74 -22.10 18.15
C GLY A 265 14.69 -21.31 17.24
N THR A 266 14.21 -20.73 16.13
CA THR A 266 15.01 -19.76 15.37
C THR A 266 15.32 -18.56 16.25
N GLU A 267 16.60 -18.19 16.40
CA GLU A 267 17.00 -16.99 17.10
C GLU A 267 16.74 -15.76 16.22
N VAL A 268 15.91 -14.84 16.72
CA VAL A 268 15.56 -13.58 16.05
C VAL A 268 15.69 -12.45 17.06
N GLU A 269 16.60 -11.52 16.79
CA GLU A 269 16.85 -10.38 17.67
C GLU A 269 15.58 -9.52 17.86
N GLY A 270 15.28 -9.13 19.10
CA GLY A 270 14.11 -8.35 19.44
C GLY A 270 12.81 -9.16 19.54
N SER A 271 12.80 -10.44 19.19
CA SER A 271 11.63 -11.29 19.39
C SER A 271 11.44 -11.64 20.87
N ASN A 272 10.21 -11.57 21.35
CA ASN A 272 9.86 -11.89 22.74
C ASN A 272 8.39 -12.28 22.87
N GLY A 273 8.03 -13.00 23.95
CA GLY A 273 6.66 -13.40 24.24
C GLY A 273 6.00 -14.08 23.04
N THR A 274 4.84 -13.61 22.64
CA THR A 274 4.07 -14.11 21.48
C THR A 274 4.63 -13.61 20.13
N TYR A 275 5.57 -12.67 20.14
CA TYR A 275 6.27 -12.16 18.95
C TYR A 275 7.58 -12.92 18.75
N ARG A 276 7.49 -14.22 18.55
CA ARG A 276 8.62 -15.15 18.43
C ARG A 276 8.40 -16.17 17.30
N PRO A 277 9.46 -16.74 16.75
CA PRO A 277 9.37 -17.92 15.90
C PRO A 277 8.73 -19.10 16.65
N MET A 278 7.69 -19.69 16.08
CA MET A 278 6.96 -20.83 16.65
C MET A 278 6.57 -21.90 15.62
N GLY A 279 6.97 -21.71 14.36
CA GLY A 279 6.57 -22.61 13.29
C GLY A 279 5.07 -22.59 13.01
N TYR A 280 4.40 -21.44 13.26
CA TYR A 280 2.95 -21.31 13.12
C TYR A 280 2.50 -21.78 11.73
N PRO A 281 1.63 -22.80 11.64
CA PRO A 281 1.23 -23.38 10.36
C PRO A 281 0.41 -22.36 9.57
N SER A 282 1.01 -21.74 8.54
CA SER A 282 0.34 -20.66 7.84
C SER A 282 0.79 -20.46 6.40
N ILE A 283 -0.11 -19.89 5.61
CA ILE A 283 0.18 -19.20 4.36
C ILE A 283 -0.18 -17.73 4.50
N SER A 284 0.68 -16.87 4.00
CA SER A 284 0.41 -15.43 3.97
C SER A 284 0.68 -14.85 2.59
N TYR A 285 -0.11 -13.86 2.21
CA TYR A 285 0.23 -12.87 1.18
C TYR A 285 0.37 -11.51 1.86
N ALA A 286 0.72 -10.48 1.11
CA ALA A 286 0.54 -9.10 1.53
C ALA A 286 0.28 -8.23 0.31
N SER A 287 -0.80 -7.46 0.35
CA SER A 287 -0.95 -6.34 -0.57
C SER A 287 0.28 -5.45 -0.48
N PRO A 288 0.93 -5.12 -1.62
CA PRO A 288 2.15 -4.34 -1.55
C PRO A 288 1.88 -2.89 -1.13
N PRO A 289 2.40 -2.40 0.01
CA PRO A 289 2.21 -1.00 0.44
C PRO A 289 2.78 0.02 -0.55
N TYR A 290 3.74 -0.38 -1.40
CA TYR A 290 4.30 0.47 -2.46
C TYR A 290 3.32 0.75 -3.63
N SER A 291 2.17 0.10 -3.69
CA SER A 291 1.19 0.27 -4.79
C SER A 291 0.80 1.73 -5.03
N GLY A 292 0.57 2.48 -3.95
CA GLY A 292 0.27 3.91 -4.04
C GLY A 292 1.45 4.77 -4.48
N ALA A 293 2.68 4.43 -4.09
CA ALA A 293 3.88 5.11 -4.54
C ALA A 293 4.15 4.85 -6.04
N LEU A 294 3.91 3.63 -6.50
CA LEU A 294 3.94 3.32 -7.93
C LEU A 294 2.85 4.08 -8.69
N ALA A 295 1.63 4.16 -8.14
CA ALA A 295 0.54 4.95 -8.73
C ALA A 295 0.93 6.44 -8.87
N LEU A 296 1.61 7.02 -7.88
CA LEU A 296 2.15 8.38 -7.98
C LEU A 296 3.19 8.51 -9.11
N LYS A 297 4.13 7.57 -9.20
CA LYS A 297 5.16 7.56 -10.26
C LYS A 297 4.52 7.48 -11.64
N LEU A 298 3.55 6.57 -11.83
CA LEU A 298 2.80 6.43 -13.08
C LEU A 298 1.93 7.66 -13.40
N ALA A 299 1.38 8.33 -12.38
CA ALA A 299 0.64 9.57 -12.58
C ALA A 299 1.55 10.69 -13.12
N VAL A 300 2.76 10.83 -12.59
CA VAL A 300 3.76 11.77 -13.12
C VAL A 300 4.15 11.40 -14.55
N ASP A 301 4.34 10.12 -14.85
CA ASP A 301 4.64 9.65 -16.21
C ASP A 301 3.52 10.05 -17.20
N VAL A 302 2.25 9.91 -16.82
CA VAL A 302 1.11 10.36 -17.66
C VAL A 302 1.07 11.88 -17.81
N LEU A 303 1.38 12.63 -16.76
CA LEU A 303 1.46 14.09 -16.81
C LEU A 303 2.64 14.58 -17.68
N ASP A 304 3.74 13.83 -17.70
CA ASP A 304 4.89 14.05 -18.60
C ASP A 304 4.62 13.58 -20.06
N GLY A 305 3.39 13.08 -20.35
CA GLY A 305 2.97 12.66 -21.70
C GLY A 305 3.35 11.23 -22.09
N LYS A 306 3.84 10.41 -21.14
CA LYS A 306 4.13 8.99 -21.39
C LYS A 306 2.83 8.16 -21.42
N LYS A 307 2.88 7.05 -22.15
CA LYS A 307 1.80 6.06 -22.15
C LYS A 307 1.94 5.13 -20.95
N VAL A 308 0.83 4.93 -20.23
CA VAL A 308 0.72 4.02 -19.09
C VAL A 308 -0.53 3.16 -19.30
N GLU A 309 -0.43 1.88 -18.97
CA GLU A 309 -1.59 0.97 -19.02
C GLU A 309 -2.65 1.37 -18.00
N LYS A 310 -3.92 1.13 -18.36
CA LYS A 310 -5.06 1.46 -17.47
C LYS A 310 -5.08 0.63 -16.19
N THR A 311 -4.58 -0.59 -16.26
CA THR A 311 -4.46 -1.48 -15.11
C THR A 311 -3.04 -2.01 -15.01
N THR A 312 -2.43 -1.83 -13.86
CA THR A 312 -1.13 -2.40 -13.50
C THR A 312 -1.36 -3.47 -12.45
N ILE A 313 -1.19 -4.74 -12.83
CA ILE A 313 -1.30 -5.87 -11.90
C ILE A 313 0.03 -6.08 -11.21
N LEU A 314 0.03 -6.06 -9.89
CA LEU A 314 1.20 -6.27 -9.04
C LEU A 314 1.37 -7.75 -8.73
N PRO A 315 2.61 -8.21 -8.47
CA PRO A 315 2.85 -9.58 -8.01
C PRO A 315 2.06 -9.90 -6.73
N LEU A 316 1.64 -11.15 -6.60
CA LEU A 316 1.05 -11.75 -5.40
C LEU A 316 2.04 -12.76 -4.79
N PRO A 317 3.01 -12.33 -3.99
CA PRO A 317 3.93 -13.28 -3.36
C PRO A 317 3.23 -14.01 -2.21
N LEU A 318 3.07 -15.33 -2.37
CA LEU A 318 2.61 -16.22 -1.31
C LEU A 318 3.80 -16.68 -0.49
N VAL A 319 3.70 -16.57 0.83
CA VAL A 319 4.74 -16.98 1.78
C VAL A 319 4.17 -18.08 2.67
N THR A 320 4.82 -19.23 2.70
CA THR A 320 4.52 -20.37 3.57
C THR A 320 5.63 -20.61 4.58
N ASN A 321 5.47 -21.60 5.45
CA ASN A 321 6.53 -21.99 6.39
C ASN A 321 7.84 -22.39 5.68
N GLU A 322 7.76 -22.89 4.43
CA GLU A 322 8.92 -23.32 3.65
C GLU A 322 9.62 -22.14 2.96
N THR A 323 8.91 -21.02 2.73
CA THR A 323 9.41 -19.88 1.95
C THR A 323 9.61 -18.61 2.78
N VAL A 324 9.18 -18.62 4.06
CA VAL A 324 9.44 -17.50 4.97
C VAL A 324 10.95 -17.35 5.19
N LYS A 325 11.48 -16.12 4.97
CA LYS A 325 12.92 -15.85 5.02
C LYS A 325 13.19 -14.51 5.68
N LEU A 326 13.97 -14.55 6.77
CA LEU A 326 14.31 -13.37 7.57
C LEU A 326 15.24 -12.40 6.81
N CYS A 327 14.87 -11.12 6.78
CA CYS A 327 15.73 -9.99 6.44
C CYS A 327 16.46 -9.56 7.72
N LYS A 328 17.78 -9.58 7.71
CA LYS A 328 18.59 -9.24 8.89
C LYS A 328 18.78 -7.73 9.05
N GLU A 329 19.00 -7.05 7.94
CA GLU A 329 19.29 -5.62 7.88
C GLU A 329 18.20 -4.83 7.16
N GLY A 330 17.35 -5.51 6.37
CA GLY A 330 16.27 -4.88 5.59
C GLY A 330 16.79 -4.04 4.41
N THR A 331 17.98 -4.39 3.88
CA THR A 331 18.53 -3.73 2.71
C THR A 331 17.76 -4.10 1.43
N TRP A 332 17.88 -3.25 0.42
CA TRP A 332 17.28 -3.48 -0.88
C TRP A 332 17.77 -4.80 -1.50
N GLU A 333 19.06 -5.11 -1.34
CA GLU A 333 19.71 -6.33 -1.83
C GLU A 333 19.15 -7.58 -1.12
N GLU A 334 18.93 -7.53 0.19
CA GLU A 334 18.30 -8.64 0.94
C GLU A 334 16.87 -8.89 0.47
N MET A 335 16.08 -7.82 0.31
CA MET A 335 14.70 -7.93 -0.19
C MET A 335 14.67 -8.48 -1.62
N LYS A 336 15.56 -7.99 -2.50
CA LYS A 336 15.73 -8.51 -3.87
C LYS A 336 16.16 -9.98 -3.87
N ALA A 337 16.96 -10.42 -2.89
CA ALA A 337 17.33 -11.82 -2.70
C ALA A 337 16.21 -12.68 -2.09
N GLY A 338 15.01 -12.11 -1.90
CA GLY A 338 13.78 -12.82 -1.55
C GLY A 338 13.52 -12.96 -0.06
N CYS A 339 14.21 -12.22 0.82
CA CYS A 339 13.77 -12.15 2.21
C CYS A 339 12.40 -11.44 2.28
N ASN A 340 11.55 -11.86 3.22
CA ASN A 340 10.14 -11.47 3.22
C ASN A 340 9.54 -11.28 4.62
N VAL A 341 10.39 -11.23 5.64
CA VAL A 341 10.04 -10.85 7.01
C VAL A 341 11.24 -10.13 7.64
N PHE A 342 11.00 -9.02 8.32
CA PHE A 342 12.08 -8.22 8.93
C PHE A 342 12.35 -8.61 10.37
N ASN A 343 13.64 -8.54 10.75
CA ASN A 343 14.06 -8.65 12.12
C ASN A 343 13.30 -7.63 13.01
N PRO A 344 12.67 -8.05 14.14
CA PRO A 344 11.99 -7.16 15.08
C PRO A 344 12.84 -6.02 15.64
N ALA A 345 14.16 -6.18 15.71
CA ALA A 345 15.08 -5.10 16.06
C ALA A 345 15.05 -3.93 15.07
N ILE A 346 14.64 -4.18 13.82
CA ILE A 346 14.51 -3.18 12.75
C ILE A 346 13.06 -2.73 12.64
N VAL A 347 12.11 -3.68 12.55
CA VAL A 347 10.67 -3.44 12.44
C VAL A 347 10.00 -3.93 13.72
N SER A 348 9.99 -3.07 14.74
CA SER A 348 9.49 -3.42 16.08
C SER A 348 7.96 -3.56 16.16
N ASN A 349 7.20 -2.92 15.24
CA ASN A 349 5.76 -3.05 15.19
C ASN A 349 5.37 -4.34 14.44
N PRO A 350 4.76 -5.34 15.11
CA PRO A 350 4.37 -6.59 14.46
C PRO A 350 3.25 -6.43 13.42
N GLY A 351 2.53 -5.29 13.44
CA GLY A 351 1.46 -5.00 12.48
C GLY A 351 1.96 -4.58 11.09
N TRP A 352 3.22 -4.14 10.96
CA TRP A 352 3.78 -3.70 9.68
C TRP A 352 3.93 -4.85 8.68
N PHE A 353 3.99 -4.49 7.38
CA PHE A 353 4.04 -5.45 6.28
C PHE A 353 5.45 -5.50 5.67
N ALA A 354 5.89 -6.69 5.30
CA ALA A 354 7.23 -6.89 4.77
C ALA A 354 7.31 -6.87 3.22
N SER A 355 6.19 -6.77 2.52
CA SER A 355 6.15 -6.76 1.05
C SER A 355 6.31 -5.35 0.49
N ILE A 356 7.41 -4.67 0.86
CA ILE A 356 7.69 -3.28 0.48
C ILE A 356 8.63 -3.15 -0.73
N PHE A 357 9.27 -4.24 -1.16
CA PHE A 357 10.23 -4.24 -2.26
C PHE A 357 9.54 -4.31 -3.63
N SER A 358 10.01 -3.46 -4.56
CA SER A 358 9.66 -3.57 -5.98
C SER A 358 10.77 -2.98 -6.86
N GLU A 359 11.14 -3.68 -7.92
CA GLU A 359 12.03 -3.15 -8.95
C GLU A 359 11.42 -1.95 -9.72
N GLN A 360 10.09 -1.77 -9.66
CA GLN A 360 9.40 -0.63 -10.27
C GLN A 360 9.51 0.65 -9.43
N THR A 361 9.82 0.52 -8.13
CA THR A 361 9.96 1.63 -7.18
C THR A 361 11.27 1.56 -6.40
N PRO A 362 12.45 1.52 -7.09
CA PRO A 362 13.74 1.40 -6.42
C PRO A 362 14.10 2.63 -5.57
N GLU A 363 13.33 3.70 -5.69
CA GLU A 363 13.50 4.97 -4.96
C GLU A 363 13.07 4.88 -3.50
N ILE A 364 12.34 3.83 -3.12
CA ILE A 364 11.74 3.66 -1.81
C ILE A 364 11.99 2.25 -1.28
N GLY A 365 12.17 2.13 0.03
CA GLY A 365 12.44 0.88 0.72
C GLY A 365 11.99 0.95 2.17
N LEU A 366 12.82 0.51 3.10
CA LEU A 366 12.48 0.37 4.51
C LEU A 366 12.26 1.72 5.21
N SER A 367 13.12 2.73 4.95
CA SER A 367 12.95 4.08 5.51
C SER A 367 11.66 4.72 5.00
N ALA A 368 11.34 4.54 3.71
CA ALA A 368 10.10 5.02 3.13
C ALA A 368 8.89 4.42 3.84
N ALA A 369 8.87 3.11 4.06
CA ALA A 369 7.78 2.43 4.73
C ALA A 369 7.60 2.89 6.19
N LEU A 370 8.68 2.88 6.98
CA LEU A 370 8.62 3.13 8.42
C LEU A 370 8.35 4.60 8.77
N VAL A 371 8.99 5.55 8.08
CA VAL A 371 8.99 6.96 8.49
C VAL A 371 8.61 7.96 7.38
N GLY A 372 8.31 7.49 6.20
CA GLY A 372 7.87 8.34 5.08
C GLY A 372 9.00 9.22 4.51
N GLN A 373 10.25 8.80 4.65
CA GLN A 373 11.42 9.47 4.10
C GLN A 373 11.98 8.67 2.94
N PRO A 374 12.46 9.32 1.85
CA PRO A 374 13.14 8.60 0.77
C PRO A 374 14.40 7.91 1.28
N GLU A 375 14.79 6.86 0.59
CA GLU A 375 16.10 6.23 0.82
C GLU A 375 17.22 7.23 0.50
N SER A 376 18.31 7.18 1.26
CA SER A 376 19.46 8.11 1.18
C SER A 376 20.35 7.85 -0.03
#